data_e9055620bf21dc4e4edb381ff81129df
#
_entry.id   e9055620bf21dc4e4edb381ff81129df
#
_cell.length_a   1.000
_cell.length_b   1.000
_cell.length_c   1.000
_cell.angle_alpha   90.00
_cell.angle_beta   90.00
_cell.angle_gamma   90.00
#
_symmetry.space_group_name_H-M   'P 1'
#
loop_
_entity.id
_entity.type
_entity.pdbx_description
1 polymer ?
#
loop_
_entity_poly.entity_id
_entity_poly.type
_entity_poly.pdbx_seq_one_letter_code
_entity_poly.pdbx_strand_id
1 'polypeptide(L)'
;CSQFELMETAGAQFEYMTKDTARLAGTDWALLTAADTGRDRIKDLGCQTRNGLSVRNLMTLLVFAKAMAYFRGNAAVSLDDVRQVLPFVLNDKLQPDLDAPFFALPENAAYRSDRLSWLRWLLDASNAEYDRLDLDRNDPVGVLSAEFARGLEGVSERETRARLVRIERLIEERAKSRKLYGHLYDDLLKLKYLHQRYTNYLHWQQAR
;
A
#
# COMPACT_ATOMS: atom_id res chain seq x y z
N CYS A 1 5.63 2.69 1.27
CA CYS A 1 6.61 2.88 0.18
C CYS A 1 5.91 2.80 -1.18
N SER A 2 5.10 1.78 -1.45
CA SER A 2 4.39 1.65 -2.73
C SER A 2 3.46 2.83 -3.05
N GLN A 3 2.86 3.42 -2.04
CA GLN A 3 1.97 4.57 -2.20
C GLN A 3 2.72 5.81 -2.67
N PHE A 4 3.93 6.03 -2.18
CA PHE A 4 4.79 7.13 -2.63
C PHE A 4 5.29 6.88 -4.06
N GLU A 5 5.67 5.66 -4.40
CA GLU A 5 6.11 5.30 -5.75
C GLU A 5 4.99 5.42 -6.78
N LEU A 6 3.75 5.07 -6.41
CA LEU A 6 2.57 5.22 -7.27
C LEU A 6 2.28 6.68 -7.65
N MET A 7 2.68 7.61 -6.80
CA MET A 7 2.39 9.03 -6.99
C MET A 7 3.55 9.81 -7.60
N GLU A 8 4.77 9.30 -7.49
CA GLU A 8 5.97 9.94 -8.02
C GLU A 8 6.03 9.97 -9.53
N THR A 9 5.57 8.91 -10.15
CA THR A 9 5.59 8.82 -11.59
C THR A 9 4.47 9.65 -12.17
N ALA A 10 4.72 10.96 -12.15
CA ALA A 10 3.86 11.92 -12.80
C ALA A 10 3.49 11.43 -14.20
N GLY A 11 2.23 11.18 -14.42
CA GLY A 11 1.67 10.90 -15.72
C GLY A 11 1.69 9.42 -16.14
N ALA A 12 2.72 8.97 -16.86
CA ALA A 12 2.64 7.71 -17.62
C ALA A 12 2.56 6.44 -16.78
N GLN A 13 3.35 6.32 -15.70
CA GLN A 13 3.37 5.11 -14.87
C GLN A 13 2.16 5.01 -13.95
N PHE A 14 1.71 6.12 -13.39
CA PHE A 14 0.48 6.16 -12.61
C PHE A 14 -0.74 5.83 -13.46
N GLU A 15 -0.80 6.38 -14.66
CA GLU A 15 -1.86 6.07 -15.62
C GLU A 15 -1.83 4.59 -16.02
N TYR A 16 -0.64 4.03 -16.24
CA TYR A 16 -0.46 2.61 -16.55
C TYR A 16 -0.94 1.71 -15.43
N MET A 17 -0.51 1.96 -14.20
CA MET A 17 -0.92 1.18 -13.03
C MET A 17 -2.42 1.32 -12.73
N THR A 18 -3.00 2.47 -12.97
CA THR A 18 -4.45 2.69 -12.83
C THR A 18 -5.22 1.89 -13.88
N LYS A 19 -4.75 1.86 -15.12
CA LYS A 19 -5.34 1.04 -16.20
C LYS A 19 -5.25 -0.44 -15.90
N ASP A 20 -4.13 -0.92 -15.37
CA ASP A 20 -3.98 -2.32 -14.99
C ASP A 20 -4.84 -2.68 -13.78
N THR A 21 -4.98 -1.80 -12.81
CA THR A 21 -5.89 -1.99 -11.68
C THR A 21 -7.34 -2.09 -12.15
N ALA A 22 -7.78 -1.20 -13.04
CA ALA A 22 -9.11 -1.22 -13.61
C ALA A 22 -9.37 -2.51 -14.40
N ARG A 23 -8.40 -2.92 -15.19
CA ARG A 23 -8.46 -4.16 -15.98
C ARG A 23 -8.55 -5.40 -15.09
N LEU A 24 -7.77 -5.47 -14.01
CA LEU A 24 -7.82 -6.56 -13.04
C LEU A 24 -9.16 -6.60 -12.30
N ALA A 25 -9.70 -5.45 -11.95
CA ALA A 25 -10.98 -5.31 -11.27
C ALA A 25 -12.20 -5.53 -12.19
N GLY A 26 -12.00 -5.52 -13.52
CA GLY A 26 -13.10 -5.55 -14.49
C GLY A 26 -13.94 -4.28 -14.49
N THR A 27 -13.34 -3.15 -14.07
CA THR A 27 -14.00 -1.85 -13.91
C THR A 27 -13.49 -0.88 -14.99
N ASP A 28 -14.33 0.09 -15.40
CA ASP A 28 -13.87 1.15 -16.29
C ASP A 28 -12.82 2.01 -15.56
N TRP A 29 -11.67 2.15 -16.17
CA TRP A 29 -10.56 2.91 -15.61
C TRP A 29 -10.91 4.40 -15.43
N ALA A 30 -11.81 4.94 -16.26
CA ALA A 30 -12.30 6.31 -16.12
C ALA A 30 -12.99 6.55 -14.77
N LEU A 31 -13.61 5.52 -14.20
CA LEU A 31 -14.19 5.58 -12.84
C LEU A 31 -13.12 5.66 -11.75
N LEU A 32 -11.96 5.03 -11.98
CA LEU A 32 -10.85 5.05 -11.03
C LEU A 32 -10.03 6.35 -11.10
N THR A 33 -10.05 7.03 -12.25
CA THR A 33 -9.34 8.30 -12.46
C THR A 33 -10.22 9.54 -12.30
N ALA A 34 -11.54 9.36 -12.14
CA ALA A 34 -12.44 10.47 -11.93
C ALA A 34 -11.98 11.35 -10.75
N ALA A 35 -12.17 12.65 -10.86
CA ALA A 35 -11.77 13.63 -9.83
C ALA A 35 -12.35 13.32 -8.44
N ASP A 36 -13.42 12.54 -8.38
CA ASP A 36 -14.14 12.11 -7.18
C ASP A 36 -13.66 10.75 -6.64
N THR A 37 -12.39 10.38 -6.82
CA THR A 37 -11.83 9.14 -6.27
C THR A 37 -11.63 9.17 -4.75
N GLY A 38 -12.10 10.19 -4.07
CA GLY A 38 -11.97 10.36 -2.62
C GLY A 38 -10.54 10.67 -2.19
N ARG A 39 -9.68 11.12 -3.11
CA ARG A 39 -8.37 11.67 -2.76
C ARG A 39 -8.56 12.98 -2.04
N ASP A 40 -8.20 13.01 -0.78
CA ASP A 40 -7.94 14.26 -0.10
C ASP A 40 -6.59 14.80 -0.57
N ARG A 41 -6.61 15.65 -1.61
CA ARG A 41 -5.39 16.24 -2.18
C ARG A 41 -4.56 17.02 -1.16
N ILE A 42 -5.20 17.52 -0.10
CA ILE A 42 -4.52 18.28 0.95
C ILE A 42 -3.75 17.32 1.87
N LYS A 43 -4.35 16.18 2.19
CA LYS A 43 -3.76 15.15 3.05
C LYS A 43 -3.08 14.00 2.29
N ASP A 44 -3.12 14.04 0.97
CA ASP A 44 -2.48 13.03 0.15
C ASP A 44 -0.95 13.11 0.34
N LEU A 45 -0.44 12.17 1.13
CA LEU A 45 0.96 12.16 1.56
C LEU A 45 1.92 12.05 0.37
N GLY A 46 1.52 11.36 -0.69
CA GLY A 46 2.31 11.23 -1.90
C GLY A 46 2.41 12.52 -2.69
N CYS A 47 1.35 13.33 -2.75
CA CYS A 47 1.36 14.62 -3.44
C CYS A 47 2.25 15.67 -2.78
N GLN A 48 2.74 15.42 -1.56
CA GLN A 48 3.66 16.30 -0.86
C GLN A 48 5.11 16.08 -1.24
N THR A 49 5.41 15.08 -2.06
CA THR A 49 6.77 14.67 -2.41
C THR A 49 6.99 14.76 -3.91
N ARG A 50 8.16 15.25 -4.32
CA ARG A 50 8.59 15.28 -5.74
C ARG A 50 9.13 13.96 -6.21
N ASN A 51 9.60 13.11 -5.29
CA ASN A 51 10.21 11.83 -5.59
C ASN A 51 9.82 10.78 -4.56
N GLY A 52 9.83 9.51 -4.96
CA GLY A 52 9.54 8.39 -4.08
C GLY A 52 10.75 7.85 -3.34
N LEU A 53 10.51 6.80 -2.58
CA LEU A 53 11.53 6.09 -1.84
C LEU A 53 12.02 4.87 -2.63
N SER A 54 13.29 4.86 -2.97
CA SER A 54 13.90 3.68 -3.58
C SER A 54 14.06 2.54 -2.57
N VAL A 55 14.13 1.30 -3.07
CA VAL A 55 14.42 0.11 -2.24
C VAL A 55 15.71 0.29 -1.44
N ARG A 56 16.72 0.96 -2.01
CA ARG A 56 17.99 1.26 -1.32
C ARG A 56 17.77 2.15 -0.10
N ASN A 57 16.89 3.15 -0.19
CA ASN A 57 16.56 4.03 0.94
C ASN A 57 15.87 3.24 2.06
N LEU A 58 14.97 2.32 1.72
CA LEU A 58 14.36 1.42 2.68
C LEU A 58 15.39 0.52 3.36
N MET A 59 16.29 -0.08 2.60
CA MET A 59 17.37 -0.91 3.16
C MET A 59 18.29 -0.11 4.11
N THR A 60 18.64 1.11 3.73
CA THR A 60 19.43 2.01 4.58
C THR A 60 18.68 2.32 5.88
N LEU A 61 17.38 2.67 5.79
CA LEU A 61 16.55 2.94 6.97
C LEU A 61 16.51 1.73 7.92
N LEU A 62 16.31 0.52 7.39
CA LEU A 62 16.29 -0.71 8.18
C LEU A 62 17.63 -0.98 8.88
N VAL A 63 18.76 -0.73 8.22
CA VAL A 63 20.09 -0.88 8.83
C VAL A 63 20.28 0.10 10.00
N PHE A 64 19.93 1.38 9.82
CA PHE A 64 20.04 2.37 10.88
C PHE A 64 19.05 2.12 12.01
N ALA A 65 17.81 1.68 11.73
CA ALA A 65 16.84 1.32 12.76
C ALA A 65 17.33 0.12 13.59
N LYS A 66 17.93 -0.90 12.96
CA LYS A 66 18.56 -2.03 13.67
C LYS A 66 19.73 -1.58 14.55
N ALA A 67 20.58 -0.69 14.03
CA ALA A 67 21.66 -0.13 14.83
C ALA A 67 21.14 0.65 16.04
N MET A 68 20.08 1.44 15.87
CA MET A 68 19.44 2.18 16.96
C MET A 68 18.86 1.23 18.03
N ALA A 69 18.14 0.18 17.62
CA ALA A 69 17.63 -0.85 18.54
C ALA A 69 18.78 -1.51 19.32
N TYR A 70 19.87 -1.86 18.62
CA TYR A 70 21.05 -2.45 19.25
C TYR A 70 21.67 -1.52 20.30
N PHE A 71 21.88 -0.22 19.98
CA PHE A 71 22.42 0.75 20.95
C PHE A 71 21.52 0.97 22.16
N ARG A 72 20.22 0.77 22.02
CA ARG A 72 19.25 0.83 23.11
C ARG A 72 19.14 -0.48 23.90
N GLY A 73 19.81 -1.55 23.47
CA GLY A 73 19.71 -2.87 24.09
C GLY A 73 18.41 -3.61 23.78
N ASN A 74 17.69 -3.21 22.74
CA ASN A 74 16.44 -3.84 22.32
C ASN A 74 16.72 -5.06 21.42
N ALA A 75 16.02 -6.16 21.68
CA ALA A 75 16.13 -7.38 20.87
C ALA A 75 15.44 -7.27 19.49
N ALA A 76 14.52 -6.32 19.34
CA ALA A 76 13.77 -6.09 18.09
C ALA A 76 13.68 -4.59 17.79
N VAL A 77 13.56 -4.27 16.50
CA VAL A 77 13.35 -2.90 16.04
C VAL A 77 11.92 -2.48 16.36
N SER A 78 11.78 -1.33 16.98
CA SER A 78 10.49 -0.69 17.26
C SER A 78 10.20 0.45 16.25
N LEU A 79 8.94 0.89 16.20
CA LEU A 79 8.57 2.07 15.42
C LEU A 79 9.28 3.33 15.92
N ASP A 80 9.57 3.40 17.22
CA ASP A 80 10.31 4.51 17.80
C ASP A 80 11.77 4.57 17.32
N ASP A 81 12.42 3.42 17.11
CA ASP A 81 13.76 3.38 16.51
C ASP A 81 13.74 3.90 15.07
N VAL A 82 12.70 3.54 14.30
CA VAL A 82 12.49 4.08 12.95
C VAL A 82 12.24 5.60 13.00
N ARG A 83 11.38 6.06 13.90
CA ARG A 83 11.04 7.50 14.08
C ARG A 83 12.28 8.35 14.36
N GLN A 84 13.23 7.81 15.12
CA GLN A 84 14.47 8.54 15.45
C GLN A 84 15.41 8.70 14.26
N VAL A 85 15.56 7.67 13.44
CA VAL A 85 16.55 7.67 12.36
C VAL A 85 15.99 8.16 11.01
N LEU A 86 14.70 7.98 10.76
CA LEU A 86 14.06 8.27 9.48
C LEU A 86 14.31 9.70 8.96
N PRO A 87 14.17 10.77 9.77
CA PRO A 87 14.37 12.12 9.26
C PRO A 87 15.78 12.34 8.73
N PHE A 88 16.79 11.75 9.36
CA PHE A 88 18.18 11.89 8.96
C PHE A 88 18.51 11.04 7.73
N VAL A 89 17.98 9.84 7.64
CA VAL A 89 18.18 8.94 6.48
C VAL A 89 17.51 9.51 5.23
N LEU A 90 16.31 10.10 5.38
CA LEU A 90 15.51 10.57 4.26
C LEU A 90 15.72 12.06 3.93
N ASN A 91 16.45 12.81 4.73
CA ASN A 91 16.62 14.25 4.53
C ASN A 91 17.06 14.63 3.11
N ASP A 92 18.01 13.90 2.55
CA ASP A 92 18.52 14.14 1.20
C ASP A 92 17.87 13.27 0.12
N LYS A 93 17.02 12.34 0.52
CA LYS A 93 16.42 11.33 -0.38
C LYS A 93 14.98 11.64 -0.78
N LEU A 94 14.21 12.16 0.15
CA LEU A 94 12.83 12.51 -0.10
C LEU A 94 12.68 14.04 -0.18
N GLN A 95 12.27 14.54 -1.35
CA GLN A 95 12.16 15.98 -1.59
C GLN A 95 10.70 16.44 -1.44
N PRO A 96 10.42 17.49 -0.65
CA PRO A 96 9.09 18.05 -0.57
C PRO A 96 8.73 18.74 -1.89
N ASP A 97 7.47 18.60 -2.30
CA ASP A 97 6.88 19.42 -3.33
C ASP A 97 6.23 20.65 -2.70
N LEU A 98 6.98 21.74 -2.65
CA LEU A 98 6.54 22.98 -1.99
C LEU A 98 5.34 23.66 -2.67
N ASP A 99 4.99 23.22 -3.87
CA ASP A 99 3.82 23.71 -4.61
C ASP A 99 2.55 22.91 -4.26
N ALA A 100 2.70 21.80 -3.50
CA ALA A 100 1.56 21.02 -3.05
C ALA A 100 0.65 21.83 -2.11
N PRO A 101 -0.70 21.65 -2.20
CA PRO A 101 -1.68 22.36 -1.37
C PRO A 101 -1.42 22.26 0.13
N PHE A 102 -0.83 21.16 0.58
CA PHE A 102 -0.43 20.97 1.98
C PHE A 102 0.46 22.10 2.50
N PHE A 103 1.47 22.51 1.73
CA PHE A 103 2.41 23.55 2.13
C PHE A 103 1.85 24.98 1.98
N ALA A 104 0.70 25.14 1.32
CA ALA A 104 0.03 26.44 1.21
C ALA A 104 -0.78 26.78 2.46
N LEU A 105 -1.08 25.82 3.32
CA LEU A 105 -1.83 26.04 4.54
C LEU A 105 -0.98 26.77 5.59
N PRO A 106 -1.52 27.79 6.27
CA PRO A 106 -0.78 28.56 7.28
C PRO A 106 -0.20 27.70 8.41
N GLU A 107 -0.95 26.69 8.88
CA GLU A 107 -0.51 25.75 9.92
C GLU A 107 0.70 24.91 9.50
N ASN A 108 0.91 24.70 8.21
CA ASN A 108 1.98 23.90 7.66
C ASN A 108 3.16 24.72 7.14
N ALA A 109 3.10 26.05 7.27
CA ALA A 109 4.12 26.96 6.74
C ALA A 109 5.53 26.66 7.27
N ALA A 110 5.64 26.23 8.54
CA ALA A 110 6.91 25.87 9.17
C ALA A 110 7.61 24.71 8.45
N TYR A 111 6.86 23.78 7.88
CA TYR A 111 7.41 22.61 7.18
C TYR A 111 8.09 22.95 5.85
N ARG A 112 7.87 24.14 5.31
CA ARG A 112 8.57 24.63 4.11
C ARG A 112 10.06 24.84 4.36
N SER A 113 10.42 25.20 5.58
CA SER A 113 11.81 25.47 5.99
C SER A 113 12.39 24.38 6.89
N ASP A 114 11.58 23.75 7.74
CA ASP A 114 11.98 22.66 8.63
C ASP A 114 11.63 21.29 8.03
N ARG A 115 12.57 20.80 7.22
CA ARG A 115 12.41 19.52 6.53
C ARG A 115 12.41 18.32 7.46
N LEU A 116 13.18 18.37 8.56
CA LEU A 116 13.22 17.27 9.52
C LEU A 116 11.89 17.11 10.26
N SER A 117 11.27 18.23 10.64
CA SER A 117 9.93 18.21 11.25
C SER A 117 8.87 17.75 10.27
N TRP A 118 8.97 18.14 8.98
CA TRP A 118 8.07 17.63 7.95
C TRP A 118 8.20 16.10 7.77
N LEU A 119 9.41 15.55 7.75
CA LEU A 119 9.64 14.11 7.62
C LEU A 119 9.08 13.33 8.84
N ARG A 120 9.19 13.88 10.05
CA ARG A 120 8.56 13.30 11.24
C ARG A 120 7.04 13.30 11.12
N TRP A 121 6.48 14.45 10.76
CA TRP A 121 5.05 14.58 10.54
C TRP A 121 4.56 13.60 9.46
N LEU A 122 5.29 13.46 8.35
CA LEU A 122 4.96 12.56 7.25
C LEU A 122 4.92 11.09 7.73
N LEU A 123 5.86 10.68 8.57
CA LEU A 123 5.85 9.34 9.18
C LEU A 123 4.63 9.16 10.09
N ASP A 124 4.34 10.13 10.96
CA ASP A 124 3.22 10.05 11.88
C ASP A 124 1.88 10.04 11.14
N ALA A 125 1.74 10.84 10.10
CA ALA A 125 0.57 10.83 9.24
C ALA A 125 0.42 9.51 8.46
N SER A 126 1.54 8.92 8.00
CA SER A 126 1.53 7.61 7.34
C SER A 126 1.12 6.48 8.29
N ASN A 127 1.57 6.53 9.55
CA ASN A 127 1.16 5.56 10.56
C ASN A 127 -0.32 5.72 10.92
N ALA A 128 -0.79 6.95 11.11
CA ALA A 128 -2.20 7.21 11.40
C ALA A 128 -3.11 6.71 10.24
N GLU A 129 -2.67 6.87 9.00
CA GLU A 129 -3.41 6.34 7.84
C GLU A 129 -3.38 4.82 7.78
N TYR A 130 -2.25 4.19 8.12
CA TYR A 130 -2.13 2.73 8.23
C TYR A 130 -3.08 2.17 9.29
N ASP A 131 -3.11 2.79 10.48
CA ASP A 131 -4.03 2.41 11.56
C ASP A 131 -5.49 2.62 11.16
N ARG A 132 -5.80 3.73 10.47
CA ARG A 132 -7.15 4.02 9.96
C ARG A 132 -7.63 2.98 8.95
N LEU A 133 -6.74 2.45 8.12
CA LEU A 133 -7.05 1.42 7.14
C LEU A 133 -7.21 0.03 7.77
N ASP A 134 -6.79 -0.13 9.05
CA ASP A 134 -6.86 -1.37 9.82
C ASP A 134 -6.28 -2.59 9.07
N LEU A 135 -5.16 -2.35 8.39
CA LEU A 135 -4.55 -3.33 7.47
C LEU A 135 -4.07 -4.60 8.17
N ASP A 136 -3.70 -4.50 9.47
CA ASP A 136 -3.24 -5.65 10.26
C ASP A 136 -4.40 -6.53 10.75
N ARG A 137 -5.58 -5.95 11.02
CA ARG A 137 -6.73 -6.65 11.59
C ARG A 137 -7.70 -7.15 10.54
N ASN A 138 -7.86 -6.38 9.47
CA ASN A 138 -8.79 -6.65 8.38
C ASN A 138 -8.06 -6.84 7.05
N ASP A 139 -7.15 -7.81 6.98
CA ASP A 139 -6.55 -8.25 5.72
C ASP A 139 -7.19 -9.56 5.21
N PRO A 140 -8.41 -9.50 4.62
CA PRO A 140 -9.07 -10.69 4.10
C PRO A 140 -8.31 -11.34 2.95
N VAL A 141 -7.47 -10.58 2.24
CA VAL A 141 -6.64 -11.09 1.14
C VAL A 141 -5.45 -11.87 1.69
N GLY A 142 -4.82 -11.37 2.76
CA GLY A 142 -3.75 -12.08 3.48
C GLY A 142 -4.25 -13.37 4.12
N VAL A 143 -5.44 -13.36 4.71
CA VAL A 143 -6.08 -14.58 5.25
C VAL A 143 -6.27 -15.63 4.16
N LEU A 144 -6.83 -15.28 2.99
CA LEU A 144 -6.99 -16.19 1.86
C LEU A 144 -5.65 -16.70 1.33
N SER A 145 -4.64 -15.86 1.29
CA SER A 145 -3.28 -16.23 0.87
C SER A 145 -2.65 -17.23 1.85
N ALA A 146 -2.83 -17.01 3.15
CA ALA A 146 -2.36 -17.93 4.19
C ALA A 146 -3.12 -19.27 4.17
N GLU A 147 -4.44 -19.25 3.92
CA GLU A 147 -5.24 -20.47 3.71
C GLU A 147 -4.74 -21.27 2.50
N PHE A 148 -4.42 -20.59 1.40
CA PHE A 148 -3.87 -21.23 0.20
C PHE A 148 -2.47 -21.81 0.44
N ALA A 149 -1.61 -21.11 1.17
CA ALA A 149 -0.24 -21.52 1.48
C ALA A 149 -0.19 -22.82 2.34
N ARG A 150 -1.26 -23.13 3.08
CA ARG A 150 -1.40 -24.39 3.84
C ARG A 150 -1.59 -25.62 2.93
N GLY A 151 -1.82 -25.39 1.64
CA GLY A 151 -2.08 -26.43 0.66
C GLY A 151 -3.55 -26.66 0.38
N LEU A 152 -3.81 -27.40 -0.69
CA LEU A 152 -5.16 -27.77 -1.14
C LEU A 152 -5.52 -29.23 -0.86
N GLU A 153 -4.62 -29.97 -0.24
CA GLU A 153 -4.85 -31.39 0.06
C GLU A 153 -6.02 -31.55 1.03
N GLY A 154 -6.98 -32.40 0.67
CA GLY A 154 -8.16 -32.67 1.49
C GLY A 154 -9.25 -31.60 1.41
N VAL A 155 -9.06 -30.51 0.66
CA VAL A 155 -10.10 -29.51 0.45
C VAL A 155 -11.19 -30.07 -0.46
N SER A 156 -12.43 -30.08 0.01
CA SER A 156 -13.58 -30.56 -0.76
C SER A 156 -13.96 -29.62 -1.90
N GLU A 157 -14.68 -30.17 -2.91
CA GLU A 157 -15.20 -29.36 -4.02
C GLU A 157 -16.10 -28.22 -3.51
N ARG A 158 -16.94 -28.50 -2.50
CA ARG A 158 -17.82 -27.50 -1.88
C ARG A 158 -17.02 -26.36 -1.25
N GLU A 159 -15.96 -26.67 -0.54
CA GLU A 159 -15.08 -25.65 0.07
C GLU A 159 -14.32 -24.86 -0.99
N THR A 160 -13.85 -25.52 -2.05
CA THR A 160 -13.20 -24.85 -3.19
C THR A 160 -14.14 -23.83 -3.83
N ARG A 161 -15.39 -24.19 -4.08
CA ARG A 161 -16.43 -23.28 -4.59
C ARG A 161 -16.72 -22.13 -3.63
N ALA A 162 -16.82 -22.40 -2.33
CA ALA A 162 -17.05 -21.36 -1.33
C ALA A 162 -15.90 -20.33 -1.27
N ARG A 163 -14.65 -20.80 -1.41
CA ARG A 163 -13.47 -19.90 -1.49
C ARG A 163 -13.47 -19.07 -2.76
N LEU A 164 -13.85 -19.64 -3.92
CA LEU A 164 -14.00 -18.89 -5.17
C LEU A 164 -15.03 -17.77 -5.04
N VAL A 165 -16.22 -18.06 -4.51
CA VAL A 165 -17.24 -17.03 -4.27
C VAL A 165 -16.74 -15.93 -3.34
N ARG A 166 -15.99 -16.28 -2.28
CA ARG A 166 -15.40 -15.30 -1.37
C ARG A 166 -14.37 -14.42 -2.08
N ILE A 167 -13.53 -15.00 -2.96
CA ILE A 167 -12.55 -14.25 -3.75
C ILE A 167 -13.26 -13.30 -4.72
N GLU A 168 -14.27 -13.77 -5.44
CA GLU A 168 -15.05 -12.97 -6.39
C GLU A 168 -15.71 -11.77 -5.69
N ARG A 169 -16.32 -12.02 -4.53
CA ARG A 169 -16.88 -10.94 -3.70
C ARG A 169 -15.86 -9.90 -3.29
N LEU A 170 -14.66 -10.32 -2.85
CA LEU A 170 -13.59 -9.40 -2.50
C LEU A 170 -13.09 -8.60 -3.70
N ILE A 171 -13.01 -9.21 -4.89
CA ILE A 171 -12.67 -8.48 -6.13
C ILE A 171 -13.72 -7.41 -6.40
N GLU A 172 -15.02 -7.73 -6.29
CA GLU A 172 -16.09 -6.75 -6.48
C GLU A 172 -16.05 -5.62 -5.44
N GLU A 173 -15.85 -5.94 -4.18
CA GLU A 173 -15.74 -4.95 -3.10
C GLU A 173 -14.56 -3.99 -3.35
N ARG A 174 -13.40 -4.52 -3.75
CA ARG A 174 -12.22 -3.72 -4.11
C ARG A 174 -12.45 -2.90 -5.37
N ALA A 175 -13.10 -3.45 -6.39
CA ALA A 175 -13.45 -2.75 -7.61
C ALA A 175 -14.42 -1.58 -7.39
N LYS A 176 -15.34 -1.71 -6.44
CA LYS A 176 -16.27 -0.63 -6.05
C LYS A 176 -15.61 0.46 -5.20
N SER A 177 -14.41 0.20 -4.67
CA SER A 177 -13.67 1.20 -3.90
C SER A 177 -13.29 2.37 -4.80
N ARG A 178 -13.84 3.55 -4.52
CA ARG A 178 -13.48 4.79 -5.23
C ARG A 178 -12.13 5.35 -4.81
N LYS A 179 -11.46 4.72 -3.84
CA LYS A 179 -10.16 5.15 -3.34
C LYS A 179 -9.07 4.25 -3.90
N LEU A 180 -8.16 4.85 -4.66
CA LEU A 180 -6.91 4.21 -5.01
C LEU A 180 -5.99 4.28 -3.78
N TYR A 181 -5.75 3.15 -3.14
CA TYR A 181 -4.75 3.01 -2.09
C TYR A 181 -3.60 2.11 -2.57
N GLY A 182 -2.42 2.29 -2.01
CA GLY A 182 -1.20 1.65 -2.51
C GLY A 182 -1.24 0.13 -2.60
N HIS A 183 -2.08 -0.53 -1.79
CA HIS A 183 -2.23 -1.98 -1.80
C HIS A 183 -3.33 -2.51 -2.73
N LEU A 184 -4.15 -1.63 -3.31
CA LEU A 184 -5.28 -2.07 -4.14
C LEU A 184 -4.82 -2.92 -5.33
N TYR A 185 -3.75 -2.52 -6.00
CA TYR A 185 -3.18 -3.27 -7.11
C TYR A 185 -2.67 -4.64 -6.67
N ASP A 186 -1.89 -4.68 -5.60
CA ASP A 186 -1.34 -5.92 -5.04
C ASP A 186 -2.44 -6.87 -4.56
N ASP A 187 -3.46 -6.33 -3.90
CA ASP A 187 -4.64 -7.10 -3.45
C ASP A 187 -5.36 -7.73 -4.64
N LEU A 188 -5.65 -6.95 -5.68
CA LEU A 188 -6.31 -7.45 -6.88
C LEU A 188 -5.46 -8.48 -7.62
N LEU A 189 -4.15 -8.27 -7.69
CA LEU A 189 -3.24 -9.23 -8.32
C LEU A 189 -3.22 -10.56 -7.54
N LYS A 190 -3.11 -10.52 -6.21
CA LYS A 190 -3.19 -11.70 -5.34
C LYS A 190 -4.54 -12.42 -5.48
N LEU A 191 -5.65 -11.69 -5.44
CA LEU A 191 -6.99 -12.26 -5.58
C LEU A 191 -7.15 -12.94 -6.94
N LYS A 192 -6.70 -12.34 -8.05
CA LYS A 192 -6.73 -12.96 -9.38
C LYS A 192 -5.85 -14.21 -9.45
N TYR A 193 -4.68 -14.18 -8.83
CA TYR A 193 -3.82 -15.36 -8.72
C TYR A 193 -4.54 -16.49 -7.96
N LEU A 194 -5.08 -16.20 -6.79
CA LEU A 194 -5.82 -17.18 -5.98
C LEU A 194 -7.02 -17.74 -6.73
N HIS A 195 -7.81 -16.87 -7.40
CA HIS A 195 -8.94 -17.28 -8.20
C HIS A 195 -8.52 -18.30 -9.26
N GLN A 196 -7.48 -18.02 -10.04
CA GLN A 196 -6.97 -18.94 -11.06
C GLN A 196 -6.53 -20.27 -10.48
N ARG A 197 -5.83 -20.24 -9.32
CA ARG A 197 -5.35 -21.47 -8.66
C ARG A 197 -6.50 -22.33 -8.15
N TYR A 198 -7.51 -21.74 -7.50
CA TYR A 198 -8.68 -22.47 -7.04
C TYR A 198 -9.55 -22.96 -8.19
N THR A 199 -9.68 -22.21 -9.28
CA THR A 199 -10.39 -22.65 -10.50
C THR A 199 -9.71 -23.87 -11.12
N ASN A 200 -8.38 -23.84 -11.26
CA ASN A 200 -7.63 -24.99 -11.77
C ASN A 200 -7.79 -26.22 -10.88
N TYR A 201 -7.77 -26.03 -9.55
CA TYR A 201 -7.96 -27.13 -8.61
C TYR A 201 -9.38 -27.71 -8.68
N LEU A 202 -10.40 -26.85 -8.82
CA LEU A 202 -11.79 -27.29 -9.01
C LEU A 202 -11.96 -28.11 -10.27
N HIS A 203 -11.38 -27.67 -11.39
CA HIS A 203 -11.41 -28.45 -12.64
C HIS A 203 -10.73 -29.81 -12.48
N TRP A 204 -9.61 -29.85 -11.76
CA TRP A 204 -8.92 -31.12 -11.49
C TRP A 204 -9.77 -32.05 -10.60
N GLN A 205 -10.50 -31.53 -9.60
CA GLN A 205 -11.41 -32.32 -8.78
C GLN A 205 -12.58 -32.91 -9.61
N GLN A 206 -13.09 -32.17 -10.58
CA GLN A 206 -14.20 -32.59 -11.45
C GLN A 206 -13.79 -33.59 -12.54
N ALA A 207 -12.52 -33.62 -12.88
CA ALA A 207 -11.98 -34.56 -13.87
C ALA A 207 -11.61 -35.93 -13.28
N ARG A 208 -11.73 -36.13 -11.98
CA ARG A 208 -11.53 -37.38 -11.25
C ARG A 208 -12.83 -38.12 -11.00
#